data_080ce6808bef2e5c4ac0c950623b7ae6
#
_entry.id   080ce6808bef2e5c4ac0c950623b7ae6
#
_cell.length_a   1.000
_cell.length_b   1.000
_cell.length_c   1.000
_cell.angle_alpha   90.00
_cell.angle_beta   90.00
_cell.angle_gamma   90.00
#
_symmetry.space_group_name_H-M   'P 1'
#
loop_
_entity.id
_entity.type
_entity.pdbx_description
1 polymer ?
#
loop_
_entity_poly.entity_id
_entity_poly.type
_entity_poly.pdbx_seq_one_letter_code
_entity_poly.pdbx_strand_id
1 'polypeptide(L)'
;MGTDEGAGGRREWARHWQYAELPGLDLLRAHYVRHTFPRHAHDGYVIAAVTGGIEEIGLPGHVVRAGPGSVVLINPEVPHTARAGVPEGWAYATLYPSSELIAEVADDLGVLRGTPGFTTDMVADPQGAQAITEVHRAAEAGNALAADTLLRSVVARMLTRHAGPLPARTVRGAGGADAAAARAVLQERMADPPSLEQL
;
A
#
# COMPACT_ATOMS: atom_id res chain seq x y z
N MET A 1 17.52 32.73 -32.84
CA MET A 1 18.19 32.33 -31.60
C MET A 1 17.06 32.05 -30.62
N GLY A 2 16.48 30.88 -30.72
CA GLY A 2 15.37 30.45 -29.91
C GLY A 2 15.89 29.63 -28.74
N THR A 3 15.70 30.13 -27.55
CA THR A 3 15.97 29.40 -26.31
C THR A 3 14.86 28.40 -26.10
N ASP A 4 15.17 27.16 -26.39
CA ASP A 4 14.39 26.00 -25.95
C ASP A 4 14.58 25.84 -24.43
N GLU A 5 13.74 26.51 -23.66
CA GLU A 5 13.62 26.24 -22.23
C GLU A 5 12.78 24.95 -22.07
N GLY A 6 13.49 23.83 -22.18
CA GLY A 6 12.96 22.50 -21.96
C GLY A 6 12.29 22.42 -20.60
N ALA A 7 10.99 22.14 -20.63
CA ALA A 7 10.20 21.69 -19.49
C ALA A 7 10.91 20.52 -18.83
N GLY A 8 11.60 20.78 -17.71
CA GLY A 8 12.20 19.79 -16.84
C GLY A 8 11.11 18.93 -16.18
N GLY A 9 10.44 18.08 -16.95
CA GLY A 9 9.51 17.11 -16.45
C GLY A 9 10.22 16.22 -15.43
N ARG A 10 9.79 16.23 -14.18
CA ARG A 10 10.35 15.36 -13.15
C ARG A 10 10.30 13.93 -13.63
N ARG A 11 11.46 13.28 -13.68
CA ARG A 11 11.59 11.91 -14.16
C ARG A 11 10.85 10.96 -13.23
N GLU A 12 10.03 10.05 -13.79
CA GLU A 12 9.42 8.95 -13.03
C GLU A 12 10.50 8.02 -12.52
N TRP A 13 10.30 7.54 -11.31
CA TRP A 13 11.16 6.54 -10.70
C TRP A 13 10.38 5.76 -9.64
N ALA A 14 10.76 4.51 -9.42
CA ALA A 14 10.26 3.68 -8.35
C ALA A 14 11.39 2.81 -7.81
N ARG A 15 11.36 2.60 -6.51
CA ARG A 15 12.21 1.65 -5.80
C ARG A 15 11.34 0.84 -4.87
N HIS A 16 11.23 -0.44 -5.17
CA HIS A 16 10.57 -1.45 -4.33
C HIS A 16 11.65 -2.38 -3.77
N TRP A 17 11.57 -2.69 -2.47
CA TRP A 17 12.51 -3.61 -1.84
C TRP A 17 11.91 -4.25 -0.59
N GLN A 18 12.43 -5.41 -0.24
CA GLN A 18 12.23 -6.06 1.03
C GLN A 18 13.44 -5.78 1.91
N TYR A 19 13.19 -5.54 3.18
CA TYR A 19 14.26 -5.40 4.15
C TYR A 19 14.34 -6.69 4.97
N ALA A 20 15.42 -7.45 4.81
CA ALA A 20 15.57 -8.80 5.37
C ALA A 20 15.42 -8.85 6.91
N GLU A 21 15.78 -7.76 7.59
CA GLU A 21 15.67 -7.62 9.04
C GLU A 21 14.23 -7.33 9.53
N LEU A 22 13.30 -7.06 8.61
CA LEU A 22 11.88 -6.82 8.88
C LEU A 22 11.02 -7.76 8.03
N PRO A 23 10.97 -9.05 8.34
CA PRO A 23 10.14 -9.99 7.61
C PRO A 23 8.66 -9.58 7.66
N GLY A 24 7.95 -9.77 6.57
CA GLY A 24 6.53 -9.37 6.45
C GLY A 24 6.32 -7.89 6.13
N LEU A 25 7.37 -7.15 5.75
CA LEU A 25 7.28 -5.78 5.28
C LEU A 25 7.93 -5.60 3.91
N ASP A 26 7.15 -5.15 2.94
CA ASP A 26 7.64 -4.60 1.67
C ASP A 26 7.61 -3.08 1.71
N LEU A 27 8.57 -2.47 1.03
CA LEU A 27 8.78 -1.03 1.02
C LEU A 27 8.77 -0.53 -0.43
N LEU A 28 8.03 0.56 -0.71
CA LEU A 28 8.02 1.20 -2.01
C LEU A 28 8.16 2.72 -1.84
N ARG A 29 9.10 3.31 -2.56
CA ARG A 29 9.15 4.76 -2.78
C ARG A 29 9.10 5.02 -4.26
N ALA A 30 8.28 5.97 -4.67
CA ALA A 30 8.15 6.28 -6.09
C ALA A 30 7.75 7.73 -6.33
N HIS A 31 8.00 8.17 -7.57
CA HIS A 31 7.43 9.36 -8.16
C HIS A 31 6.93 8.99 -9.56
N TYR A 32 5.66 9.19 -9.79
CA TYR A 32 4.99 8.94 -11.06
C TYR A 32 4.32 10.20 -11.60
N VAL A 33 4.30 10.35 -12.91
CA VAL A 33 3.67 11.49 -13.61
C VAL A 33 2.62 11.00 -14.59
N ARG A 34 2.96 10.00 -15.40
CA ARG A 34 2.09 9.42 -16.44
C ARG A 34 1.69 7.98 -16.16
N HIS A 35 2.45 7.32 -15.29
CA HIS A 35 2.14 5.94 -14.91
C HIS A 35 0.77 5.86 -14.26
N THR A 36 0.03 4.81 -14.56
CA THR A 36 -1.26 4.50 -13.96
C THR A 36 -1.27 3.06 -13.51
N PHE A 37 -1.79 2.82 -12.34
CA PHE A 37 -2.04 1.47 -11.87
C PHE A 37 -3.45 1.04 -12.26
N PRO A 38 -3.60 0.01 -13.10
CA PRO A 38 -4.89 -0.58 -13.37
C PRO A 38 -5.49 -1.18 -12.09
N ARG A 39 -6.74 -1.62 -12.16
CA ARG A 39 -7.41 -2.23 -11.01
C ARG A 39 -6.63 -3.46 -10.53
N HIS A 40 -6.20 -3.43 -9.29
CA HIS A 40 -5.43 -4.49 -8.62
C HIS A 40 -5.76 -4.50 -7.12
N ALA A 41 -5.28 -5.50 -6.41
CA ALA A 41 -5.37 -5.62 -4.95
C ALA A 41 -4.08 -6.20 -4.40
N HIS A 42 -3.86 -6.04 -3.10
CA HIS A 42 -2.71 -6.60 -2.37
C HIS A 42 -3.19 -7.63 -1.34
N ASP A 43 -2.38 -8.65 -1.08
CA ASP A 43 -2.65 -9.65 -0.02
C ASP A 43 -2.44 -9.06 1.38
N GLY A 44 -1.58 -8.03 1.51
CA GLY A 44 -1.30 -7.30 2.73
C GLY A 44 -1.99 -5.92 2.78
N TYR A 45 -1.74 -5.19 3.83
CA TYR A 45 -2.22 -3.82 3.99
C TYR A 45 -1.37 -2.83 3.21
N VAL A 46 -1.97 -1.69 2.85
CA VAL A 46 -1.24 -0.53 2.32
C VAL A 46 -1.32 0.60 3.32
N ILE A 47 -0.17 1.11 3.73
CA ILE A 47 -0.02 2.31 4.57
C ILE A 47 0.94 3.25 3.84
N ALA A 48 0.40 4.22 3.11
CA ALA A 48 1.19 5.06 2.21
C ALA A 48 1.14 6.53 2.61
N ALA A 49 2.30 7.16 2.67
CA ALA A 49 2.44 8.60 2.86
C ALA A 49 2.61 9.29 1.51
N VAL A 50 1.72 10.18 1.14
CA VAL A 50 1.91 11.06 -0.02
C VAL A 50 2.88 12.18 0.37
N THR A 51 4.00 12.27 -0.37
CA THR A 51 5.10 13.20 -0.07
C THR A 51 5.19 14.36 -1.06
N GLY A 52 4.50 14.27 -2.20
CA GLY A 52 4.46 15.33 -3.22
C GLY A 52 3.37 15.11 -4.25
N GLY A 53 2.88 16.18 -4.85
CA GLY A 53 1.81 16.13 -5.83
C GLY A 53 0.48 15.66 -5.28
N ILE A 54 -0.35 15.03 -6.11
CA ILE A 54 -1.64 14.46 -5.70
C ILE A 54 -1.79 13.07 -6.32
N GLU A 55 -2.08 12.09 -5.48
CA GLU A 55 -2.50 10.76 -5.87
C GLU A 55 -4.04 10.72 -5.95
N GLU A 56 -4.56 10.20 -7.04
CA GLU A 56 -5.98 9.91 -7.20
C GLU A 56 -6.20 8.41 -7.20
N ILE A 57 -6.93 7.92 -6.21
CA ILE A 57 -7.13 6.50 -5.93
C ILE A 57 -8.60 6.16 -6.16
N GLY A 58 -8.88 5.28 -7.12
CA GLY A 58 -10.22 4.76 -7.36
C GLY A 58 -10.47 3.54 -6.48
N LEU A 59 -11.43 3.64 -5.57
CA LEU A 59 -11.86 2.59 -4.66
C LEU A 59 -13.29 2.13 -5.00
N PRO A 60 -13.79 1.01 -4.46
CA PRO A 60 -15.17 0.60 -4.70
C PRO A 60 -16.18 1.68 -4.28
N GLY A 61 -16.83 2.28 -5.27
CA GLY A 61 -17.90 3.26 -5.06
C GLY A 61 -17.46 4.72 -4.90
N HIS A 62 -16.17 5.01 -4.80
CA HIS A 62 -15.69 6.40 -4.66
C HIS A 62 -14.25 6.60 -5.13
N VAL A 63 -13.83 7.84 -5.17
CA VAL A 63 -12.45 8.24 -5.50
C VAL A 63 -11.90 9.09 -4.36
N VAL A 64 -10.67 8.80 -3.97
CA VAL A 64 -9.92 9.56 -2.97
C VAL A 64 -8.83 10.37 -3.67
N ARG A 65 -8.58 11.59 -3.23
CA ARG A 65 -7.48 12.45 -3.68
C ARG A 65 -6.59 12.78 -2.49
N ALA A 66 -5.40 12.20 -2.47
CA ALA A 66 -4.45 12.34 -1.39
C ALA A 66 -3.30 13.27 -1.79
N GLY A 67 -3.08 14.31 -1.01
CA GLY A 67 -1.98 15.27 -1.17
C GLY A 67 -0.89 15.09 -0.10
N PRO A 68 0.18 15.90 -0.14
CA PRO A 68 1.27 15.84 0.82
C PRO A 68 0.79 15.93 2.27
N GLY A 69 1.30 15.02 3.12
CA GLY A 69 0.89 14.91 4.52
C GLY A 69 -0.37 14.06 4.74
N SER A 70 -0.95 13.49 3.68
CA SER A 70 -1.98 12.47 3.80
C SER A 70 -1.34 11.09 3.97
N VAL A 71 -2.03 10.24 4.71
CA VAL A 71 -1.78 8.79 4.79
C VAL A 71 -2.96 8.07 4.14
N VAL A 72 -2.66 7.24 3.15
CA VAL A 72 -3.60 6.34 2.48
C VAL A 72 -3.57 4.99 3.19
N LEU A 73 -4.74 4.44 3.45
CA LEU A 73 -4.95 3.20 4.20
C LEU A 73 -5.83 2.27 3.37
N ILE A 74 -5.29 1.14 2.91
CA ILE A 74 -6.06 0.16 2.14
C ILE A 74 -5.95 -1.20 2.83
N ASN A 75 -7.10 -1.82 3.05
CA ASN A 75 -7.19 -3.17 3.62
C ASN A 75 -6.80 -4.23 2.59
N PRO A 76 -6.38 -5.43 3.04
CA PRO A 76 -6.12 -6.55 2.15
C PRO A 76 -7.28 -6.83 1.20
N GLU A 77 -6.95 -7.21 -0.02
CA GLU A 77 -7.88 -7.61 -1.09
C GLU A 77 -8.88 -6.52 -1.55
N VAL A 78 -8.73 -5.27 -1.09
CA VAL A 78 -9.56 -4.17 -1.60
C VAL A 78 -9.05 -3.74 -2.97
N PRO A 79 -9.85 -3.94 -4.05
CA PRO A 79 -9.42 -3.59 -5.39
C PRO A 79 -9.41 -2.07 -5.57
N HIS A 80 -8.31 -1.55 -6.12
CA HIS A 80 -8.14 -0.12 -6.33
C HIS A 80 -7.33 0.18 -7.58
N THR A 81 -7.39 1.43 -8.02
CA THR A 81 -6.57 2.02 -9.09
C THR A 81 -5.82 3.20 -8.52
N ALA A 82 -4.70 3.60 -9.14
CA ALA A 82 -4.02 4.83 -8.78
C ALA A 82 -3.48 5.56 -10.01
N ARG A 83 -3.53 6.90 -9.96
CA ARG A 83 -3.01 7.78 -11.02
C ARG A 83 -2.64 9.15 -10.47
N ALA A 84 -1.92 9.92 -11.28
CA ALA A 84 -1.69 11.33 -10.98
C ALA A 84 -3.01 12.12 -10.97
N GLY A 85 -3.23 12.85 -9.89
CA GLY A 85 -4.34 13.79 -9.75
C GLY A 85 -4.02 15.21 -10.21
N VAL A 86 -2.73 15.47 -10.54
CA VAL A 86 -2.22 16.75 -11.06
C VAL A 86 -1.13 16.48 -12.09
N PRO A 87 -0.86 17.43 -13.02
CA PRO A 87 0.14 17.24 -14.08
C PRO A 87 1.57 16.98 -13.59
N GLU A 88 1.91 17.45 -12.40
CA GLU A 88 3.23 17.27 -11.77
C GLU A 88 3.43 15.84 -11.25
N GLY A 89 2.37 15.01 -11.28
CA GLY A 89 2.41 13.65 -10.76
C GLY A 89 2.19 13.57 -9.26
N TRP A 90 2.64 12.47 -8.68
CA TRP A 90 2.65 12.28 -7.24
C TRP A 90 3.90 11.51 -6.79
N ALA A 91 4.32 11.77 -5.57
CA ALA A 91 5.40 11.04 -4.90
C ALA A 91 4.87 10.47 -3.58
N TYR A 92 5.31 9.28 -3.25
CA TYR A 92 4.86 8.61 -2.05
C TYR A 92 5.90 7.63 -1.48
N ALA A 93 5.73 7.30 -0.21
CA ALA A 93 6.44 6.26 0.50
C ALA A 93 5.42 5.30 1.10
N THR A 94 5.49 4.03 0.74
CA THR A 94 4.50 3.02 1.13
C THR A 94 5.15 1.91 1.92
N LEU A 95 4.44 1.49 2.96
CA LEU A 95 4.66 0.26 3.72
C LEU A 95 3.58 -0.73 3.30
N TYR A 96 3.98 -1.95 2.99
CA TYR A 96 3.09 -3.09 2.76
C TYR A 96 3.30 -4.12 3.89
N PRO A 97 2.75 -3.88 5.09
CA PRO A 97 2.84 -4.86 6.15
C PRO A 97 1.93 -6.06 5.87
N SER A 98 2.43 -7.25 6.19
CA SER A 98 1.65 -8.48 6.11
C SER A 98 0.50 -8.48 7.13
N SER A 99 -0.48 -9.35 6.90
CA SER A 99 -1.60 -9.52 7.82
C SER A 99 -1.14 -10.03 9.19
N GLU A 100 -0.08 -10.84 9.23
CA GLU A 100 0.51 -11.36 10.46
C GLU A 100 1.14 -10.24 11.29
N LEU A 101 1.92 -9.35 10.66
CA LEU A 101 2.53 -8.21 11.34
C LEU A 101 1.48 -7.26 11.92
N ILE A 102 0.43 -6.97 11.16
CA ILE A 102 -0.69 -6.14 11.63
C ILE A 102 -1.41 -6.80 12.81
N ALA A 103 -1.65 -8.12 12.73
CA ALA A 103 -2.29 -8.87 13.81
C ALA A 103 -1.44 -8.88 15.09
N GLU A 104 -0.12 -9.09 14.97
CA GLU A 104 0.81 -9.04 16.08
C GLU A 104 0.75 -7.69 16.83
N VAL A 105 0.82 -6.58 16.09
CA VAL A 105 0.72 -5.25 16.71
C VAL A 105 -0.66 -5.00 17.32
N ALA A 106 -1.73 -5.48 16.69
CA ALA A 106 -3.09 -5.35 17.22
C ALA A 106 -3.27 -6.12 18.53
N ASP A 107 -2.70 -7.32 18.63
CA ASP A 107 -2.71 -8.14 19.84
C ASP A 107 -1.93 -7.47 20.98
N ASP A 108 -0.76 -6.90 20.69
CA ASP A 108 0.04 -6.14 21.66
C ASP A 108 -0.72 -4.92 22.22
N LEU A 109 -1.54 -4.28 21.38
CA LEU A 109 -2.36 -3.15 21.80
C LEU A 109 -3.59 -3.57 22.64
N GLY A 110 -4.07 -4.80 22.50
CA GLY A 110 -5.25 -5.31 23.20
C GLY A 110 -6.56 -4.58 22.89
N VAL A 111 -6.61 -3.81 21.81
CA VAL A 111 -7.74 -2.90 21.52
C VAL A 111 -8.74 -3.44 20.50
N LEU A 112 -8.39 -4.49 19.77
CA LEU A 112 -9.23 -5.04 18.71
C LEU A 112 -9.51 -6.52 18.93
N ARG A 113 -10.77 -6.90 18.70
CA ARG A 113 -11.18 -8.31 18.61
C ARG A 113 -11.52 -8.65 17.17
N GLY A 114 -10.91 -9.71 16.63
CA GLY A 114 -11.06 -10.13 15.23
C GLY A 114 -9.97 -9.56 14.32
N THR A 115 -10.14 -9.72 13.02
CA THR A 115 -9.17 -9.22 12.03
C THR A 115 -9.19 -7.69 12.01
N PRO A 116 -8.07 -7.02 12.28
CA PRO A 116 -7.99 -5.57 12.21
C PRO A 116 -8.30 -5.05 10.80
N GLY A 117 -8.95 -3.91 10.68
CA GLY A 117 -9.14 -3.26 9.39
C GLY A 117 -9.30 -1.75 9.54
N PHE A 118 -8.81 -1.02 8.55
CA PHE A 118 -9.00 0.41 8.50
C PHE A 118 -10.45 0.74 8.13
N THR A 119 -11.04 1.71 8.82
CA THR A 119 -12.41 2.18 8.61
C THR A 119 -12.49 3.40 7.71
N THR A 120 -11.34 3.90 7.28
CA THR A 120 -11.18 5.02 6.35
C THR A 120 -10.05 4.75 5.39
N ASP A 121 -10.14 5.26 4.18
CA ASP A 121 -9.17 5.01 3.11
C ASP A 121 -8.07 6.09 3.05
N MET A 122 -8.28 7.24 3.70
CA MET A 122 -7.31 8.33 3.73
C MET A 122 -7.53 9.22 4.95
N VAL A 123 -6.43 9.66 5.53
CA VAL A 123 -6.43 10.62 6.65
C VAL A 123 -5.40 11.73 6.40
N ALA A 124 -5.73 12.95 6.81
CA ALA A 124 -4.76 14.03 6.90
C ALA A 124 -3.97 13.89 8.20
N ASP A 125 -2.81 13.24 8.13
CA ASP A 125 -1.92 12.99 9.28
C ASP A 125 -0.46 13.26 8.90
N PRO A 126 -0.01 14.52 8.90
CA PRO A 126 1.37 14.87 8.56
C PRO A 126 2.41 14.18 9.45
N GLN A 127 2.10 13.93 10.72
CA GLN A 127 3.00 13.23 11.63
C GLN A 127 3.10 11.73 11.27
N GLY A 128 1.97 11.09 10.94
CA GLY A 128 1.96 9.73 10.44
C GLY A 128 2.72 9.60 9.12
N ALA A 129 2.50 10.52 8.19
CA ALA A 129 3.21 10.56 6.92
C ALA A 129 4.73 10.74 7.10
N GLN A 130 5.14 11.61 8.04
CA GLN A 130 6.54 11.77 8.39
C GLN A 130 7.12 10.48 8.97
N ALA A 131 6.42 9.85 9.93
CA ALA A 131 6.87 8.60 10.57
C ALA A 131 7.05 7.47 9.54
N ILE A 132 6.15 7.33 8.55
CA ILE A 132 6.30 6.40 7.43
C ILE A 132 7.60 6.66 6.67
N THR A 133 7.89 7.93 6.37
CA THR A 133 9.14 8.31 5.69
C THR A 133 10.38 7.97 6.53
N GLU A 134 10.30 8.10 7.86
CA GLU A 134 11.40 7.74 8.76
C GLU A 134 11.63 6.21 8.81
N VAL A 135 10.57 5.37 8.72
CA VAL A 135 10.74 3.91 8.55
C VAL A 135 11.61 3.62 7.33
N HIS A 136 11.29 4.22 6.19
CA HIS A 136 12.09 4.06 4.96
C HIS A 136 13.54 4.48 5.15
N ARG A 137 13.76 5.64 5.78
CA ARG A 137 15.13 6.17 6.02
C ARG A 137 15.92 5.24 6.95
N ALA A 138 15.31 4.73 8.02
CA ALA A 138 15.96 3.80 8.94
C ALA A 138 16.32 2.48 8.25
N ALA A 139 15.42 1.93 7.43
CA ALA A 139 15.67 0.71 6.66
C ALA A 139 16.78 0.94 5.60
N GLU A 140 16.77 2.06 4.89
CA GLU A 140 17.82 2.42 3.92
C GLU A 140 19.20 2.61 4.58
N ALA A 141 19.23 3.08 5.82
CA ALA A 141 20.46 3.21 6.62
C ALA A 141 20.92 1.88 7.26
N GLY A 142 20.18 0.78 7.08
CA GLY A 142 20.49 -0.50 7.71
C GLY A 142 20.26 -0.52 9.22
N ASN A 143 19.49 0.43 9.77
CA ASN A 143 19.18 0.50 11.20
C ASN A 143 17.90 -0.29 11.51
N ALA A 144 18.04 -1.60 11.67
CA ALA A 144 16.93 -2.53 11.88
C ALA A 144 16.09 -2.18 13.11
N LEU A 145 16.74 -1.86 14.25
CA LEU A 145 16.02 -1.53 15.48
C LEU A 145 15.17 -0.28 15.32
N ALA A 146 15.71 0.78 14.71
CA ALA A 146 14.95 1.99 14.48
C ALA A 146 13.82 1.76 13.47
N ALA A 147 14.07 0.99 12.40
CA ALA A 147 13.06 0.67 11.39
C ALA A 147 11.89 -0.13 11.99
N ASP A 148 12.16 -1.16 12.80
CA ASP A 148 11.13 -1.96 13.48
C ASP A 148 10.33 -1.11 14.49
N THR A 149 11.02 -0.35 15.32
CA THR A 149 10.36 0.50 16.34
C THR A 149 9.43 1.52 15.69
N LEU A 150 9.90 2.18 14.62
CA LEU A 150 9.10 3.16 13.89
C LEU A 150 7.93 2.50 13.14
N LEU A 151 8.15 1.34 12.52
CA LEU A 151 7.11 0.56 11.85
C LEU A 151 5.98 0.20 12.81
N ARG A 152 6.31 -0.41 13.96
CA ARG A 152 5.33 -0.77 14.99
C ARG A 152 4.59 0.46 15.51
N SER A 153 5.29 1.58 15.69
CA SER A 153 4.68 2.84 16.12
C SER A 153 3.71 3.41 15.07
N VAL A 154 4.06 3.34 13.78
CA VAL A 154 3.16 3.74 12.67
C VAL A 154 1.93 2.84 12.64
N VAL A 155 2.11 1.52 12.66
CA VAL A 155 1.01 0.56 12.65
C VAL A 155 0.10 0.77 13.85
N ALA A 156 0.67 0.86 15.06
CA ALA A 156 -0.08 1.10 16.29
C ALA A 156 -0.89 2.41 16.23
N ARG A 157 -0.28 3.48 15.70
CA ARG A 157 -0.97 4.76 15.50
C ARG A 157 -2.17 4.62 14.55
N MET A 158 -1.99 3.95 13.40
CA MET A 158 -3.06 3.77 12.42
C MET A 158 -4.18 2.88 12.99
N LEU A 159 -3.83 1.79 13.66
CA LEU A 159 -4.81 0.89 14.28
C LEU A 159 -5.59 1.60 15.40
N THR A 160 -4.93 2.29 16.30
CA THR A 160 -5.59 2.95 17.44
C THR A 160 -6.57 4.04 17.01
N ARG A 161 -6.25 4.74 15.92
CA ARG A 161 -7.03 5.92 15.50
C ARG A 161 -8.05 5.63 14.41
N HIS A 162 -7.80 4.63 13.57
CA HIS A 162 -8.49 4.47 12.29
C HIS A 162 -8.91 3.03 12.02
N ALA A 163 -8.74 2.09 12.97
CA ALA A 163 -9.15 0.72 12.76
C ALA A 163 -10.40 0.33 13.54
N GLY A 164 -11.07 -0.69 13.02
CA GLY A 164 -12.13 -1.45 13.64
C GLY A 164 -12.03 -2.93 13.20
N PRO A 165 -12.87 -3.82 13.72
CA PRO A 165 -12.93 -5.18 13.21
C PRO A 165 -13.42 -5.17 11.77
N LEU A 166 -12.67 -5.82 10.86
CA LEU A 166 -13.19 -6.08 9.52
C LEU A 166 -14.46 -6.92 9.63
N PRO A 167 -15.50 -6.62 8.84
CA PRO A 167 -16.67 -7.48 8.79
C PRO A 167 -16.23 -8.89 8.42
N ALA A 168 -16.73 -9.90 9.15
CA ALA A 168 -16.45 -11.29 8.84
C ALA A 168 -16.79 -11.51 7.36
N ARG A 169 -15.79 -11.91 6.57
CA ARG A 169 -16.05 -12.30 5.17
C ARG A 169 -17.03 -13.44 5.18
N THR A 170 -18.25 -13.18 4.74
CA THR A 170 -19.09 -14.26 4.27
C THR A 170 -18.42 -14.81 3.01
N VAL A 171 -17.62 -15.86 3.17
CA VAL A 171 -17.17 -16.67 2.05
C VAL A 171 -18.46 -17.20 1.43
N ARG A 172 -18.97 -16.53 0.40
CA ARG A 172 -19.98 -17.14 -0.47
C ARG A 172 -19.26 -18.33 -1.08
N GLY A 173 -19.59 -19.53 -0.54
CA GLY A 173 -19.01 -20.77 -1.02
C GLY A 173 -19.22 -20.89 -2.53
N ALA A 174 -18.21 -21.23 -3.22
CA ALA A 174 -17.92 -21.70 -4.55
C ALA A 174 -16.71 -20.99 -5.22
N GLY A 175 -16.40 -19.71 -4.93
CA GLY A 175 -15.29 -19.02 -5.57
C GLY A 175 -13.90 -19.31 -4.99
N GLY A 176 -13.80 -19.74 -3.74
CA GLY A 176 -12.49 -19.92 -3.09
C GLY A 176 -11.73 -21.17 -3.58
N ALA A 177 -12.42 -22.27 -3.80
CA ALA A 177 -11.81 -23.49 -4.36
C ALA A 177 -11.43 -23.28 -5.83
N ASP A 178 -12.30 -22.62 -6.60
CA ASP A 178 -12.05 -22.32 -8.02
C ASP A 178 -10.93 -21.30 -8.18
N ALA A 179 -10.84 -20.27 -7.34
CA ALA A 179 -9.73 -19.31 -7.35
C ALA A 179 -8.39 -19.95 -6.93
N ALA A 180 -8.41 -20.87 -5.97
CA ALA A 180 -7.21 -21.63 -5.58
C ALA A 180 -6.77 -22.58 -6.69
N ALA A 181 -7.70 -23.26 -7.36
CA ALA A 181 -7.42 -24.11 -8.52
C ALA A 181 -6.88 -23.29 -9.70
N ALA A 182 -7.48 -22.16 -10.00
CA ALA A 182 -7.01 -21.26 -11.03
C ALA A 182 -5.60 -20.71 -10.74
N ARG A 183 -5.32 -20.35 -9.48
CA ARG A 183 -3.98 -19.92 -9.05
C ARG A 183 -2.96 -21.04 -9.23
N ALA A 184 -3.28 -22.28 -8.85
CA ALA A 184 -2.39 -23.44 -9.02
C ALA A 184 -2.05 -23.67 -10.51
N VAL A 185 -3.05 -23.63 -11.38
CA VAL A 185 -2.87 -23.76 -12.84
C VAL A 185 -2.00 -22.63 -13.41
N LEU A 186 -2.21 -21.40 -12.97
CA LEU A 186 -1.39 -20.25 -13.39
C LEU A 186 0.05 -20.37 -12.89
N GLN A 187 0.28 -20.87 -11.68
CA GLN A 187 1.61 -21.08 -11.14
C GLN A 187 2.36 -22.21 -11.88
N GLU A 188 1.69 -23.31 -12.21
CA GLU A 188 2.28 -24.42 -12.99
C GLU A 188 2.60 -24.02 -14.44
N ARG A 189 1.83 -23.09 -15.00
CA ARG A 189 1.91 -22.67 -16.41
C ARG A 189 2.44 -21.24 -16.58
N MET A 190 3.30 -20.76 -15.68
CA MET A 190 3.84 -19.39 -15.74
C MET A 190 4.52 -19.02 -17.06
N ALA A 191 5.10 -20.01 -17.77
CA ALA A 191 5.76 -19.79 -19.06
C ALA A 191 4.77 -19.70 -20.25
N ASP A 192 3.55 -20.25 -20.10
CA ASP A 192 2.48 -20.23 -21.10
C ASP A 192 1.13 -20.20 -20.36
N PRO A 193 0.75 -19.03 -19.84
CA PRO A 193 -0.44 -18.89 -19.01
C PRO A 193 -1.71 -19.12 -19.81
N PRO A 194 -2.69 -19.87 -19.27
CA PRO A 194 -3.97 -20.08 -19.93
C PRO A 194 -4.78 -18.77 -20.02
N SER A 195 -5.63 -18.65 -21.01
CA SER A 195 -6.58 -17.55 -21.08
C SER A 195 -7.67 -17.68 -19.99
N LEU A 196 -8.41 -16.58 -19.74
CA LEU A 196 -9.54 -16.60 -18.79
C LEU A 196 -10.65 -17.58 -19.16
N GLU A 197 -10.76 -17.94 -20.44
CA GLU A 197 -11.73 -18.94 -20.92
C GLU A 197 -11.29 -20.39 -20.69
N GLN A 198 -9.99 -20.60 -20.36
CA GLN A 198 -9.37 -21.90 -20.11
C GLN A 198 -9.18 -22.18 -18.60
N LEU A 199 -9.48 -21.22 -17.75
CA LEU A 199 -9.48 -21.32 -16.28
C LEU A 199 -10.86 -21.64 -15.76
#